data_4e77f0c07d2984dd12434b838001051f
#
_entry.id   4e77f0c07d2984dd12434b838001051f
#
_cell.length_a   1.000
_cell.length_b   1.000
_cell.length_c   1.000
_cell.angle_alpha   90.00
_cell.angle_beta   90.00
_cell.angle_gamma   90.00
#
_symmetry.space_group_name_H-M   'P 1'
#
loop_
_entity.id
_entity.type
_entity.pdbx_description
1 polymer ?
#
loop_
_entity_poly.entity_id
_entity_poly.type
_entity_poly.pdbx_seq_one_letter_code
_entity_poly.pdbx_strand_id
1 'polypeptide(L)'
;MVEKPFKIVDLNFVSLYFEDLEKAVAFYSGIFGPPDQTYKEGPHYGWELGATWLTLFESKIGTVKNSNPRNTEFAIQVAEPGEVDRLYEALLAAGAKKCMVPEDTEMYVPMRFCCVDDPFDVRIDVYCLIAPPASE
;
A
#
# COMPACT_ATOMS: atom_id res chain seq x y z
N MET A 1 -20.35 -23.98 -8.10
CA MET A 1 -20.11 -22.59 -7.64
C MET A 1 -21.13 -22.24 -6.57
N VAL A 2 -20.68 -21.73 -5.46
CA VAL A 2 -21.56 -21.32 -4.37
C VAL A 2 -22.10 -19.92 -4.64
N GLU A 3 -23.42 -19.80 -4.66
CA GLU A 3 -24.05 -18.50 -4.81
C GLU A 3 -24.01 -17.75 -3.49
N LYS A 4 -23.55 -16.52 -3.53
CA LYS A 4 -23.46 -15.68 -2.33
C LYS A 4 -24.80 -14.98 -2.07
N PRO A 5 -25.20 -14.83 -0.80
CA PRO A 5 -26.48 -14.19 -0.48
C PRO A 5 -26.47 -12.67 -0.71
N PHE A 6 -25.32 -12.10 -1.12
CA PHE A 6 -25.17 -10.67 -1.36
C PHE A 6 -24.16 -10.47 -2.47
N LYS A 7 -24.17 -9.29 -3.07
CA LYS A 7 -23.23 -8.91 -4.12
C LYS A 7 -22.19 -7.96 -3.54
N ILE A 8 -20.93 -8.34 -3.64
CA ILE A 8 -19.82 -7.42 -3.29
C ILE A 8 -19.60 -6.49 -4.47
N VAL A 9 -19.67 -5.19 -4.23
CA VAL A 9 -19.40 -4.20 -5.25
C VAL A 9 -17.90 -3.97 -5.37
N ASP A 10 -17.23 -3.71 -4.25
CA ASP A 10 -15.80 -3.40 -4.26
C ASP A 10 -15.25 -3.44 -2.84
N LEU A 11 -13.93 -3.46 -2.73
CA LEU A 11 -13.24 -3.20 -1.47
C LEU A 11 -12.76 -1.74 -1.54
N ASN A 12 -13.51 -0.83 -0.93
CA ASN A 12 -13.33 0.59 -1.13
C ASN A 12 -12.25 1.25 -0.27
N PHE A 13 -12.08 0.77 0.95
CA PHE A 13 -11.15 1.41 1.89
C PHE A 13 -10.26 0.39 2.54
N VAL A 14 -8.98 0.74 2.67
CA VAL A 14 -8.04 0.08 3.57
C VAL A 14 -7.62 1.13 4.57
N SER A 15 -7.84 0.88 5.84
CA SER A 15 -7.56 1.85 6.91
C SER A 15 -6.46 1.32 7.79
N LEU A 16 -5.46 2.15 8.04
CA LEU A 16 -4.33 1.83 8.90
C LEU A 16 -4.29 2.80 10.07
N TYR A 17 -3.94 2.31 11.23
CA TYR A 17 -3.92 3.08 12.47
C TYR A 17 -2.49 3.18 12.98
N PHE A 18 -2.04 4.40 13.26
CA PHE A 18 -0.63 4.67 13.61
C PHE A 18 -0.51 5.36 14.95
N GLU A 19 0.53 5.02 15.68
CA GLU A 19 0.84 5.68 16.95
C GLU A 19 1.17 7.16 16.72
N ASP A 20 1.93 7.46 15.68
CA ASP A 20 2.28 8.83 15.29
C ASP A 20 1.71 9.09 13.90
N LEU A 21 0.47 9.57 13.87
CA LEU A 21 -0.23 9.81 12.62
C LEU A 21 0.49 10.85 11.75
N GLU A 22 1.05 11.90 12.35
CA GLU A 22 1.71 12.94 11.57
C GLU A 22 2.93 12.41 10.83
N LYS A 23 3.72 11.56 11.46
CA LYS A 23 4.87 10.93 10.81
C LYS A 23 4.43 9.99 9.68
N ALA A 24 3.35 9.24 9.90
CA ALA A 24 2.82 8.37 8.87
C ALA A 24 2.31 9.18 7.68
N VAL A 25 1.58 10.27 7.93
CA VAL A 25 1.09 11.15 6.87
C VAL A 25 2.25 11.75 6.08
N ALA A 26 3.33 12.15 6.76
CA ALA A 26 4.51 12.69 6.08
C ALA A 26 5.15 11.65 5.16
N PHE A 27 5.29 10.42 5.63
CA PHE A 27 5.84 9.32 4.82
C PHE A 27 4.98 9.08 3.58
N TYR A 28 3.68 8.85 3.77
CA TYR A 28 2.79 8.51 2.66
C TYR A 28 2.55 9.69 1.72
N SER A 29 2.56 10.92 2.22
CA SER A 29 2.51 12.10 1.35
C SER A 29 3.75 12.23 0.46
N GLY A 30 4.90 11.81 0.96
CA GLY A 30 6.12 11.78 0.16
C GLY A 30 6.05 10.79 -1.00
N ILE A 31 5.20 9.77 -0.90
CA ILE A 31 5.03 8.75 -1.93
C ILE A 31 3.86 9.06 -2.85
N PHE A 32 2.70 9.43 -2.28
CA PHE A 32 1.45 9.60 -3.02
C PHE A 32 1.04 11.04 -3.25
N GLY A 33 1.84 12.00 -2.77
CA GLY A 33 1.46 13.40 -2.83
C GLY A 33 0.57 13.79 -1.66
N PRO A 34 0.05 15.04 -1.65
CA PRO A 34 -0.84 15.47 -0.58
C PRO A 34 -2.09 14.59 -0.50
N PRO A 35 -2.66 14.38 0.69
CA PRO A 35 -3.90 13.61 0.81
C PRO A 35 -5.04 14.22 0.00
N ASP A 36 -5.85 13.37 -0.60
CA ASP A 36 -7.04 13.81 -1.33
C ASP A 36 -8.15 14.26 -0.39
N GLN A 37 -8.18 13.69 0.81
CA GLN A 37 -9.15 14.04 1.84
C GLN A 37 -8.46 14.20 3.19
N THR A 38 -8.87 15.23 3.94
CA THR A 38 -8.38 15.47 5.29
C THR A 38 -9.55 15.83 6.17
N TYR A 39 -9.68 15.14 7.30
CA TYR A 39 -10.68 15.45 8.32
C TYR A 39 -10.01 15.98 9.56
N LYS A 40 -10.47 17.11 10.07
CA LYS A 40 -9.90 17.75 11.26
C LYS A 40 -10.54 17.29 12.55
N GLU A 41 -11.81 16.91 12.52
CA GLU A 41 -12.51 16.36 13.67
C GLU A 41 -12.37 14.85 13.64
N GLY A 42 -11.65 14.27 14.61
CA GLY A 42 -11.21 12.89 14.53
C GLY A 42 -10.22 12.75 13.38
N PRO A 43 -9.00 13.31 13.51
CA PRO A 43 -8.12 13.48 12.35
C PRO A 43 -7.87 12.18 11.60
N HIS A 44 -8.10 12.21 10.31
CA HIS A 44 -7.70 11.13 9.42
C HIS A 44 -7.46 11.70 8.02
N TYR A 45 -6.72 10.95 7.24
CA TYR A 45 -6.26 11.37 5.93
C TYR A 45 -6.50 10.25 4.95
N GLY A 46 -6.84 10.60 3.71
CA GLY A 46 -7.13 9.59 2.69
C GLY A 46 -6.53 9.94 1.35
N TRP A 47 -6.07 8.91 0.67
CA TRP A 47 -5.59 8.98 -0.71
C TRP A 47 -6.42 8.03 -1.56
N GLU A 48 -6.90 8.54 -2.69
CA GLU A 48 -7.57 7.71 -3.68
C GLU A 48 -6.50 7.06 -4.56
N LEU A 49 -6.36 5.76 -4.45
CA LEU A 49 -5.36 4.99 -5.20
C LEU A 49 -6.09 4.02 -6.10
N GLY A 50 -6.42 4.47 -7.32
CA GLY A 50 -7.26 3.70 -8.21
C GLY A 50 -8.68 3.59 -7.65
N ALA A 51 -9.20 2.38 -7.54
CA ALA A 51 -10.54 2.14 -7.03
C ALA A 51 -10.61 2.02 -5.51
N THR A 52 -9.47 2.03 -4.83
CA THR A 52 -9.40 1.83 -3.39
C THR A 52 -8.79 3.05 -2.71
N TRP A 53 -9.36 3.42 -1.58
CA TRP A 53 -8.83 4.49 -0.74
C TRP A 53 -7.94 3.93 0.34
N LEU A 54 -6.76 4.53 0.52
CA LEU A 54 -5.93 4.29 1.69
C LEU A 54 -6.21 5.40 2.69
N THR A 55 -6.62 5.03 3.90
CA THR A 55 -6.92 6.01 4.95
C THR A 55 -6.07 5.75 6.18
N LEU A 56 -5.61 6.83 6.81
CA LEU A 56 -4.75 6.76 7.98
C LEU A 56 -5.43 7.43 9.16
N PHE A 57 -5.41 6.77 10.31
CA PHE A 57 -6.02 7.22 11.55
C PHE A 57 -5.02 7.14 12.71
N GLU A 58 -5.31 7.85 13.79
CA GLU A 58 -4.60 7.64 15.03
C GLU A 58 -4.99 6.30 15.63
N SER A 59 -4.02 5.55 16.13
CA SER A 59 -4.26 4.20 16.67
C SER A 59 -5.21 4.20 17.86
N LYS A 60 -5.23 5.27 18.63
CA LYS A 60 -6.05 5.35 19.84
C LYS A 60 -7.55 5.48 19.59
N ILE A 61 -7.97 5.79 18.36
CA ILE A 61 -9.40 6.03 18.09
C ILE A 61 -10.12 4.84 17.49
N GLY A 62 -9.42 3.86 16.98
CA GLY A 62 -10.08 2.77 16.27
C GLY A 62 -9.57 1.39 16.55
N THR A 63 -8.58 1.23 17.40
CA THR A 63 -7.99 -0.08 17.66
C THR A 63 -8.06 -0.43 19.14
N VAL A 64 -7.99 -1.73 19.41
CA VAL A 64 -7.98 -2.23 20.79
C VAL A 64 -6.69 -1.84 21.50
N LYS A 65 -5.58 -1.78 20.76
CA LYS A 65 -4.27 -1.40 21.29
C LYS A 65 -3.79 -0.15 20.59
N ASN A 66 -3.27 0.78 21.36
CA ASN A 66 -2.65 1.99 20.81
C ASN A 66 -1.26 1.61 20.29
N SER A 67 -1.20 1.13 19.06
CA SER A 67 0.04 0.67 18.43
C SER A 67 0.00 0.90 16.93
N ASN A 68 1.17 0.82 16.31
CA ASN A 68 1.27 0.84 14.85
C ASN A 68 0.64 -0.42 14.26
N PRO A 69 0.25 -0.38 12.98
CA PRO A 69 -0.24 -1.58 12.29
C PRO A 69 0.90 -2.61 12.26
N ARG A 70 0.57 -3.84 12.58
CA ARG A 70 1.52 -4.95 12.52
C ARG A 70 0.88 -6.10 11.78
N ASN A 71 1.68 -6.92 11.17
CA ASN A 71 1.18 -8.05 10.39
C ASN A 71 0.20 -7.59 9.32
N THR A 72 0.53 -6.48 8.67
CA THR A 72 -0.29 -5.84 7.65
C THR A 72 0.52 -5.68 6.38
N GLU A 73 -0.12 -5.96 5.26
CA GLU A 73 0.52 -5.86 3.95
C GLU A 73 -0.49 -5.37 2.93
N PHE A 74 -0.04 -4.48 2.02
CA PHE A 74 -0.85 -4.14 0.87
C PHE A 74 0.05 -4.04 -0.36
N ALA A 75 -0.55 -4.17 -1.53
CA ALA A 75 0.16 -4.17 -2.80
C ALA A 75 -0.29 -3.01 -3.67
N ILE A 76 0.67 -2.40 -4.33
CA ILE A 76 0.44 -1.33 -5.29
C ILE A 76 0.83 -1.85 -6.66
N GLN A 77 -0.08 -1.75 -7.62
CA GLN A 77 0.20 -2.07 -9.01
C GLN A 77 0.57 -0.79 -9.76
N VAL A 78 1.70 -0.83 -10.45
CA VAL A 78 2.11 0.27 -11.33
C VAL A 78 1.96 -0.16 -12.79
N ALA A 79 1.99 0.81 -13.71
CA ALA A 79 1.67 0.57 -15.11
C ALA A 79 2.84 -0.04 -15.89
N GLU A 80 4.08 0.31 -15.54
CA GLU A 80 5.26 -0.10 -16.30
C GLU A 80 6.29 -0.76 -15.41
N PRO A 81 7.06 -1.75 -15.91
CA PRO A 81 8.05 -2.44 -15.08
C PRO A 81 9.08 -1.51 -14.46
N GLY A 82 9.54 -0.49 -15.18
CA GLY A 82 10.52 0.46 -14.66
C GLY A 82 9.99 1.28 -13.49
N GLU A 83 8.66 1.40 -13.37
CA GLU A 83 8.06 2.11 -12.25
C GLU A 83 8.16 1.31 -10.95
N VAL A 84 8.24 -0.02 -11.03
CA VAL A 84 8.50 -0.84 -9.85
C VAL A 84 9.83 -0.42 -9.22
N ASP A 85 10.87 -0.30 -10.05
CA ASP A 85 12.21 0.08 -9.60
C ASP A 85 12.21 1.52 -9.05
N ARG A 86 11.56 2.44 -9.74
CA ARG A 86 11.51 3.84 -9.31
C ARG A 86 10.75 4.02 -8.00
N LEU A 87 9.63 3.32 -7.85
CA LEU A 87 8.85 3.38 -6.61
C LEU A 87 9.61 2.72 -5.46
N TYR A 88 10.29 1.60 -5.73
CA TYR A 88 11.15 0.97 -4.75
C TYR A 88 12.19 1.95 -4.21
N GLU A 89 12.90 2.65 -5.10
CA GLU A 89 13.91 3.63 -4.69
C GLU A 89 13.28 4.81 -3.92
N ALA A 90 12.10 5.27 -4.35
CA ALA A 90 11.41 6.35 -3.65
C ALA A 90 11.00 5.93 -2.23
N LEU A 91 10.54 4.69 -2.07
CA LEU A 91 10.17 4.17 -0.76
C LEU A 91 11.38 4.07 0.16
N LEU A 92 12.51 3.59 -0.34
CA LEU A 92 13.74 3.53 0.46
C LEU A 92 14.21 4.94 0.84
N ALA A 93 14.14 5.89 -0.11
CA ALA A 93 14.54 7.27 0.17
C ALA A 93 13.63 7.92 1.21
N ALA A 94 12.37 7.51 1.28
CA ALA A 94 11.41 8.01 2.28
C ALA A 94 11.58 7.36 3.65
N GLY A 95 12.44 6.35 3.78
CA GLY A 95 12.71 5.72 5.07
C GLY A 95 12.25 4.28 5.21
N ALA A 96 11.70 3.68 4.16
CA ALA A 96 11.30 2.28 4.21
C ALA A 96 12.53 1.38 4.25
N LYS A 97 12.35 0.19 4.79
CA LYS A 97 13.39 -0.81 4.88
C LYS A 97 13.26 -1.80 3.73
N LYS A 98 14.39 -2.18 3.18
CA LYS A 98 14.46 -3.17 2.11
C LYS A 98 13.93 -4.52 2.58
N CYS A 99 13.09 -5.13 1.74
CA CYS A 99 12.63 -6.50 1.94
C CYS A 99 13.07 -7.38 0.76
N MET A 100 12.51 -7.14 -0.42
CA MET A 100 12.92 -7.83 -1.65
C MET A 100 13.16 -6.81 -2.74
N VAL A 101 14.35 -6.88 -3.37
CA VAL A 101 14.68 -5.98 -4.49
C VAL A 101 13.78 -6.29 -5.70
N PRO A 102 13.60 -5.31 -6.61
CA PRO A 102 12.82 -5.58 -7.82
C PRO A 102 13.40 -6.73 -8.65
N GLU A 103 12.54 -7.66 -8.99
CA GLU A 103 12.90 -8.84 -9.81
C GLU A 103 11.71 -9.26 -10.63
N ASP A 104 11.99 -9.80 -11.81
CA ASP A 104 10.95 -10.46 -12.61
C ASP A 104 10.73 -11.85 -12.01
N THR A 105 9.47 -12.16 -11.76
CA THR A 105 9.10 -13.41 -11.11
C THR A 105 7.72 -13.84 -11.58
N GLU A 106 7.31 -15.01 -11.14
CA GLU A 106 5.95 -15.49 -11.38
C GLU A 106 5.33 -15.89 -10.03
N MET A 107 4.37 -15.08 -9.59
CA MET A 107 3.52 -15.41 -8.45
C MET A 107 2.09 -15.29 -8.96
N TYR A 108 1.45 -16.41 -9.22
CA TYR A 108 0.16 -16.51 -9.88
C TYR A 108 0.25 -16.14 -11.36
N VAL A 109 0.88 -15.02 -11.69
CA VAL A 109 1.09 -14.52 -13.06
C VAL A 109 2.50 -13.94 -13.16
N PRO A 110 3.06 -13.84 -14.38
CA PRO A 110 4.34 -13.15 -14.55
C PRO A 110 4.25 -11.69 -14.13
N MET A 111 5.21 -11.26 -13.33
CA MET A 111 5.23 -9.88 -12.83
C MET A 111 6.65 -9.45 -12.49
N ARG A 112 6.87 -8.14 -12.47
CA ARG A 112 8.03 -7.57 -11.82
C ARG A 112 7.58 -7.11 -10.44
N PHE A 113 8.30 -7.50 -9.40
CA PHE A 113 7.85 -7.41 -8.03
C PHE A 113 8.97 -6.96 -7.11
N CYS A 114 8.62 -6.17 -6.12
CA CYS A 114 9.48 -5.88 -4.97
C CYS A 114 8.62 -5.68 -3.74
N CYS A 115 9.24 -5.67 -2.57
CA CYS A 115 8.56 -5.26 -1.36
C CYS A 115 9.51 -4.54 -0.42
N VAL A 116 8.93 -3.69 0.41
CA VAL A 116 9.64 -2.96 1.47
C VAL A 116 8.79 -3.01 2.73
N ASP A 117 9.38 -2.67 3.85
CA ASP A 117 8.65 -2.45 5.09
C ASP A 117 8.72 -0.95 5.38
N ASP A 118 7.57 -0.32 5.59
CA ASP A 118 7.56 1.09 5.94
C ASP A 118 8.13 1.31 7.34
N PRO A 119 8.35 2.57 7.76
CA PRO A 119 8.93 2.81 9.11
C PRO A 119 8.02 2.38 10.27
N PHE A 120 6.80 1.94 9.99
CA PHE A 120 5.79 1.59 11.00
C PHE A 120 5.40 0.11 10.96
N ASP A 121 6.22 -0.71 10.33
CA ASP A 121 6.04 -2.17 10.21
C ASP A 121 4.89 -2.60 9.30
N VAL A 122 4.54 -1.78 8.32
CA VAL A 122 3.60 -2.16 7.25
C VAL A 122 4.41 -2.64 6.05
N ARG A 123 4.09 -3.83 5.55
CA ARG A 123 4.70 -4.33 4.33
C ARG A 123 4.01 -3.74 3.11
N ILE A 124 4.79 -3.20 2.19
CA ILE A 124 4.30 -2.63 0.94
C ILE A 124 4.90 -3.41 -0.21
N ASP A 125 4.03 -4.05 -1.00
CA ASP A 125 4.43 -4.70 -2.24
C ASP A 125 4.23 -3.74 -3.39
N VAL A 126 5.14 -3.78 -4.36
CA VAL A 126 4.97 -3.03 -5.61
C VAL A 126 5.16 -3.99 -6.75
N TYR A 127 4.24 -3.98 -7.70
CA TYR A 127 4.36 -4.89 -8.83
C TYR A 127 3.79 -4.29 -10.10
N CYS A 128 4.23 -4.85 -11.21
CA CYS A 128 3.71 -4.59 -12.54
C CYS A 128 3.53 -5.92 -13.24
N LEU A 129 2.40 -6.11 -13.88
CA LEU A 129 2.19 -7.29 -14.72
C LEU A 129 3.09 -7.18 -15.95
N ILE A 130 3.76 -8.26 -16.29
CA ILE A 130 4.60 -8.30 -17.49
C ILE A 130 4.07 -9.39 -18.42
N ALA A 131 4.29 -9.18 -19.72
CA ALA A 131 3.86 -10.16 -20.71
C ALA A 131 4.64 -11.47 -20.45
N PRO A 132 3.97 -12.62 -20.52
CA PRO A 132 4.68 -13.89 -20.44
C PRO A 132 5.62 -14.00 -21.64
N PRO A 133 6.69 -14.80 -21.53
CA PRO A 133 7.54 -15.07 -22.68
C PRO A 133 6.70 -15.59 -23.84
N ALA A 134 7.06 -15.19 -25.05
CA ALA A 134 6.35 -15.68 -26.23
C ALA A 134 6.42 -17.20 -26.25
N SER A 135 5.25 -17.83 -26.31
CA SER A 135 5.18 -19.29 -26.45
C SER A 135 5.32 -19.64 -27.93
N GLU A 136 6.07 -20.63 -28.17
CA GLU A 136 6.28 -21.11 -29.54
C GLU A 136 5.33 -22.26 -29.90
#